data_e31afa827b2ddac8f71960fff451f32a
#
_entry.id   e31afa827b2ddac8f71960fff451f32a
#
_cell.length_a   1.000
_cell.length_b   1.000
_cell.length_c   1.000
_cell.angle_alpha   90.00
_cell.angle_beta   90.00
_cell.angle_gamma   90.00
#
_symmetry.space_group_name_H-M   'P 1'
#
loop_
_entity.id
_entity.type
_entity.pdbx_description
1 polymer ?
#
loop_
_entity_poly.entity_id
_entity_poly.type
_entity_poly.pdbx_seq_one_letter_code
_entity_poly.pdbx_strand_id
1 'polypeptide(L)'
;MDRGYDCNKYYEYFIKKREKFIIRAKKNRNVIYKNKTVNILELAKRFKGKYKLEYKDKSGIKRNVKISIIPIKLCEFKNKELNLVAVYGFGKIPMMLITNLKSDDKRLCTAVCKVYLMRWRIEEYFKFKKQSFDFENLRVQSLKSIRNLDMLLTIAIGYVAEISGKSENIRLRAEIIGVSKRLFGAPNFVYYAVADGIFEILKAVRSSIGRFFSLPDNDGQLSLFSYCEISRLNFGES
;
A
#
# COMPACT_ATOMS: atom_id res chain seq x y z
N MET A 1 -7.20 -2.03 -9.72
CA MET A 1 -8.56 -2.06 -9.09
C MET A 1 -9.04 -3.50 -8.99
N ASP A 2 -9.83 -3.81 -7.98
CA ASP A 2 -10.32 -5.17 -7.72
C ASP A 2 -11.57 -5.52 -8.57
N ARG A 3 -12.06 -6.78 -8.44
CA ARG A 3 -13.23 -7.31 -9.18
C ARG A 3 -14.51 -6.49 -8.99
N GLY A 4 -14.66 -5.77 -7.87
CA GLY A 4 -15.78 -4.86 -7.65
C GLY A 4 -15.90 -3.75 -8.69
N TYR A 5 -14.77 -3.35 -9.27
CA TYR A 5 -14.72 -2.33 -10.32
C TYR A 5 -14.98 -2.89 -11.74
N ASP A 6 -15.16 -4.21 -11.88
CA ASP A 6 -15.48 -4.83 -13.16
C ASP A 6 -16.96 -4.68 -13.51
N CYS A 7 -17.35 -3.45 -13.86
CA CYS A 7 -18.66 -3.12 -14.41
C CYS A 7 -18.53 -2.03 -15.46
N ASN A 8 -19.50 -1.97 -16.39
CA ASN A 8 -19.45 -1.10 -17.57
C ASN A 8 -19.33 0.38 -17.22
N LYS A 9 -19.97 0.82 -16.13
CA LYS A 9 -19.92 2.21 -15.63
C LYS A 9 -18.48 2.68 -15.39
N TYR A 10 -17.62 1.86 -14.78
CA TYR A 10 -16.24 2.25 -14.52
C TYR A 10 -15.39 2.23 -15.78
N TYR A 11 -15.57 1.24 -16.67
CA TYR A 11 -14.88 1.25 -17.97
C TYR A 11 -15.22 2.48 -18.78
N GLU A 12 -16.51 2.84 -18.85
CA GLU A 12 -16.98 4.05 -19.52
C GLU A 12 -16.34 5.31 -18.93
N TYR A 13 -16.34 5.44 -17.60
CA TYR A 13 -15.73 6.56 -16.91
C TYR A 13 -14.26 6.73 -17.29
N PHE A 14 -13.44 5.68 -17.14
CA PHE A 14 -12.01 5.76 -17.43
C PHE A 14 -11.72 5.98 -18.91
N ILE A 15 -12.49 5.39 -19.79
CA ILE A 15 -12.36 5.59 -21.24
C ILE A 15 -12.69 7.03 -21.62
N LYS A 16 -13.80 7.59 -21.11
CA LYS A 16 -14.19 8.99 -21.34
C LYS A 16 -13.16 9.99 -20.80
N LYS A 17 -12.66 9.74 -19.59
CA LYS A 17 -11.64 10.59 -18.95
C LYS A 17 -10.23 10.39 -19.52
N ARG A 18 -10.03 9.44 -20.42
CA ARG A 18 -8.72 9.05 -20.97
C ARG A 18 -7.70 8.62 -19.91
N GLU A 19 -8.19 8.14 -18.77
CA GLU A 19 -7.35 7.67 -17.68
C GLU A 19 -6.88 6.23 -17.93
N LYS A 20 -5.66 5.93 -17.47
CA LYS A 20 -5.10 4.58 -17.53
C LYS A 20 -5.67 3.74 -16.38
N PHE A 21 -6.04 2.51 -16.68
CA PHE A 21 -6.59 1.61 -15.68
C PHE A 21 -6.07 0.18 -15.81
N ILE A 22 -6.11 -0.53 -14.68
CA ILE A 22 -5.93 -1.98 -14.58
C ILE A 22 -7.04 -2.48 -13.67
N ILE A 23 -7.97 -3.25 -14.22
CA ILE A 23 -9.14 -3.80 -13.50
C ILE A 23 -9.07 -5.32 -13.55
N ARG A 24 -9.23 -5.98 -12.41
CA ARG A 24 -9.37 -7.43 -12.36
C ARG A 24 -10.76 -7.83 -12.80
N ALA A 25 -10.85 -8.62 -13.87
CA ALA A 25 -12.11 -9.06 -14.44
C ALA A 25 -12.77 -10.19 -13.65
N LYS A 26 -14.10 -10.24 -13.68
CA LYS A 26 -14.92 -11.34 -13.20
C LYS A 26 -14.83 -12.52 -14.16
N LYS A 27 -15.01 -13.74 -13.65
CA LYS A 27 -14.90 -14.96 -14.44
C LYS A 27 -15.97 -15.10 -15.53
N ASN A 28 -17.12 -14.49 -15.29
CA ASN A 28 -18.30 -14.56 -16.16
C ASN A 28 -18.40 -13.41 -17.17
N ARG A 29 -17.37 -12.56 -17.27
CA ARG A 29 -17.39 -11.46 -18.26
C ARG A 29 -17.22 -12.01 -19.66
N ASN A 30 -18.04 -11.51 -20.58
CA ASN A 30 -17.88 -11.75 -22.01
C ASN A 30 -17.06 -10.63 -22.64
N VAL A 31 -16.22 -10.99 -23.58
CA VAL A 31 -15.35 -10.08 -24.34
C VAL A 31 -15.37 -10.46 -25.83
N ILE A 32 -15.00 -9.53 -26.69
CA ILE A 32 -14.87 -9.79 -28.11
C ILE A 32 -13.40 -10.05 -28.43
N TYR A 33 -13.13 -11.22 -28.99
CA TYR A 33 -11.82 -11.63 -29.47
C TYR A 33 -11.94 -12.14 -30.92
N LYS A 34 -11.16 -11.57 -31.86
CA LYS A 34 -11.24 -11.89 -33.30
C LYS A 34 -12.68 -11.87 -33.81
N ASN A 35 -13.43 -10.81 -33.49
CA ASN A 35 -14.83 -10.58 -33.86
C ASN A 35 -15.85 -11.60 -33.32
N LYS A 36 -15.44 -12.47 -32.39
CA LYS A 36 -16.34 -13.44 -31.71
C LYS A 36 -16.48 -13.09 -30.24
N THR A 37 -17.70 -13.16 -29.73
CA THR A 37 -17.95 -13.04 -28.29
C THR A 37 -17.55 -14.33 -27.60
N VAL A 38 -16.68 -14.22 -26.61
CA VAL A 38 -16.17 -15.37 -25.84
C VAL A 38 -16.12 -15.02 -24.35
N ASN A 39 -16.27 -16.03 -23.51
CA ASN A 39 -16.06 -15.85 -22.08
C ASN A 39 -14.58 -15.58 -21.79
N ILE A 40 -14.30 -14.60 -20.94
CA ILE A 40 -12.93 -14.14 -20.64
C ILE A 40 -12.08 -15.24 -20.00
N LEU A 41 -12.66 -16.09 -19.15
CA LEU A 41 -11.96 -17.20 -18.52
C LEU A 41 -11.59 -18.29 -19.53
N GLU A 42 -12.51 -18.63 -20.43
CA GLU A 42 -12.26 -19.61 -21.49
C GLU A 42 -11.19 -19.08 -22.45
N LEU A 43 -11.26 -17.79 -22.79
CA LEU A 43 -10.22 -17.15 -23.59
C LEU A 43 -8.87 -17.22 -22.90
N ALA A 44 -8.78 -16.85 -21.63
CA ALA A 44 -7.53 -16.92 -20.88
C ALA A 44 -6.98 -18.35 -20.79
N LYS A 45 -7.80 -19.38 -20.65
CA LYS A 45 -7.36 -20.77 -20.61
C LYS A 45 -6.75 -21.28 -21.93
N ARG A 46 -7.09 -20.68 -23.07
CA ARG A 46 -6.51 -21.05 -24.38
C ARG A 46 -5.02 -20.67 -24.49
N PHE A 47 -4.57 -19.71 -23.67
CA PHE A 47 -3.19 -19.21 -23.64
C PHE A 47 -2.46 -19.81 -22.43
N LYS A 48 -1.21 -20.23 -22.63
CA LYS A 48 -0.40 -20.89 -21.58
C LYS A 48 0.63 -19.99 -20.91
N GLY A 49 0.61 -18.68 -21.23
CA GLY A 49 1.62 -17.72 -20.76
C GLY A 49 2.87 -17.67 -21.65
N LYS A 50 2.99 -16.61 -22.42
CA LYS A 50 4.11 -16.36 -23.34
C LYS A 50 5.36 -15.89 -22.58
N TYR A 51 5.17 -15.07 -21.55
CA TYR A 51 6.26 -14.42 -20.81
C TYR A 51 6.36 -14.97 -19.39
N LYS A 52 7.58 -15.17 -18.91
CA LYS A 52 7.86 -15.54 -17.51
C LYS A 52 8.15 -14.27 -16.70
N LEU A 53 7.60 -14.18 -15.50
CA LEU A 53 7.83 -13.13 -14.52
C LEU A 53 8.18 -13.75 -13.17
N GLU A 54 9.32 -13.36 -12.63
CA GLU A 54 9.69 -13.63 -11.24
C GLU A 54 9.22 -12.46 -10.36
N TYR A 55 8.58 -12.77 -9.26
CA TYR A 55 8.21 -11.78 -8.24
C TYR A 55 8.37 -12.37 -6.84
N LYS A 56 8.54 -11.50 -5.84
CA LYS A 56 8.53 -11.89 -4.44
C LYS A 56 7.11 -11.79 -3.90
N ASP A 57 6.62 -12.85 -3.29
CA ASP A 57 5.31 -12.85 -2.63
C ASP A 57 5.35 -12.09 -1.28
N LYS A 58 4.22 -12.09 -0.56
CA LYS A 58 4.08 -11.42 0.76
C LYS A 58 5.08 -11.94 1.80
N SER A 59 5.51 -13.18 1.67
CA SER A 59 6.48 -13.84 2.56
C SER A 59 7.93 -13.67 2.09
N GLY A 60 8.18 -12.88 1.04
CA GLY A 60 9.50 -12.69 0.45
C GLY A 60 9.98 -13.83 -0.44
N ILE A 61 9.17 -14.89 -0.60
CA ILE A 61 9.51 -16.06 -1.40
C ILE A 61 9.43 -15.70 -2.90
N LYS A 62 10.47 -16.05 -3.64
CA LYS A 62 10.49 -15.89 -5.10
C LYS A 62 9.52 -16.86 -5.74
N ARG A 63 8.61 -16.34 -6.55
CA ARG A 63 7.63 -17.12 -7.31
C ARG A 63 7.71 -16.79 -8.78
N ASN A 64 7.48 -17.81 -9.61
CA ASN A 64 7.45 -17.68 -11.04
C ASN A 64 6.01 -17.76 -11.55
N VAL A 65 5.58 -16.77 -12.29
CA VAL A 65 4.30 -16.75 -12.98
C VAL A 65 4.50 -16.61 -14.48
N LYS A 66 3.54 -17.10 -15.25
CA LYS A 66 3.50 -16.93 -16.70
C LYS A 66 2.45 -15.89 -17.04
N ILE A 67 2.69 -15.09 -18.08
CA ILE A 67 1.80 -14.00 -18.47
C ILE A 67 1.55 -14.07 -19.96
N SER A 68 0.30 -13.84 -20.37
CA SER A 68 -0.09 -13.58 -21.76
C SER A 68 -0.78 -12.24 -21.88
N ILE A 69 -0.55 -11.54 -22.98
CA ILE A 69 -1.35 -10.38 -23.38
C ILE A 69 -2.19 -10.75 -24.60
N ILE A 70 -3.45 -10.37 -24.56
CA ILE A 70 -4.44 -10.75 -25.57
C ILE A 70 -5.25 -9.49 -25.89
N PRO A 71 -5.20 -8.98 -27.12
CA PRO A 71 -6.05 -7.87 -27.51
C PRO A 71 -7.52 -8.30 -27.51
N ILE A 72 -8.36 -7.51 -26.86
CA ILE A 72 -9.80 -7.73 -26.72
C ILE A 72 -10.57 -6.44 -26.90
N LYS A 73 -11.88 -6.56 -27.07
CA LYS A 73 -12.83 -5.47 -26.92
C LYS A 73 -13.90 -5.86 -25.92
N LEU A 74 -14.48 -4.91 -25.22
CA LEU A 74 -15.67 -5.16 -24.42
C LEU A 74 -16.91 -5.10 -25.31
N CYS A 75 -17.92 -5.89 -25.01
CA CYS A 75 -19.13 -6.00 -25.82
C CYS A 75 -19.83 -4.63 -25.96
N GLU A 76 -19.78 -3.81 -24.92
CA GLU A 76 -20.39 -2.47 -24.89
C GLU A 76 -19.51 -1.38 -25.52
N PHE A 77 -18.22 -1.63 -25.65
CA PHE A 77 -17.23 -0.66 -26.18
C PHE A 77 -16.48 -1.24 -27.39
N LYS A 78 -17.23 -1.68 -28.42
CA LYS A 78 -16.70 -2.38 -29.60
C LYS A 78 -15.61 -1.59 -30.36
N ASN A 79 -15.66 -0.26 -30.28
CA ASN A 79 -14.69 0.62 -30.94
C ASN A 79 -13.43 0.89 -30.14
N LYS A 80 -13.32 0.35 -28.92
CA LYS A 80 -12.14 0.55 -28.07
C LYS A 80 -11.38 -0.76 -27.90
N GLU A 81 -10.13 -0.74 -28.35
CA GLU A 81 -9.21 -1.84 -28.13
C GLU A 81 -8.64 -1.77 -26.71
N LEU A 82 -8.72 -2.88 -26.01
CA LEU A 82 -8.21 -3.10 -24.68
C LEU A 82 -7.31 -4.34 -24.69
N ASN A 83 -6.52 -4.50 -23.65
CA ASN A 83 -5.69 -5.67 -23.46
C ASN A 83 -6.15 -6.49 -22.24
N LEU A 84 -6.32 -7.77 -22.45
CA LEU A 84 -6.42 -8.76 -21.38
C LEU A 84 -5.02 -9.27 -21.04
N VAL A 85 -4.55 -9.00 -19.85
CA VAL A 85 -3.33 -9.60 -19.29
C VAL A 85 -3.75 -10.77 -18.41
N ALA A 86 -3.53 -11.99 -18.91
CA ALA A 86 -3.81 -13.22 -18.20
C ALA A 86 -2.55 -13.70 -17.46
N VAL A 87 -2.64 -13.87 -16.15
CA VAL A 87 -1.52 -14.27 -15.29
C VAL A 87 -1.79 -15.65 -14.70
N TYR A 88 -0.86 -16.59 -14.92
CA TYR A 88 -0.95 -17.99 -14.53
C TYR A 88 0.07 -18.29 -13.44
N GLY A 89 -0.30 -19.14 -12.47
CA GLY A 89 0.58 -19.57 -11.38
C GLY A 89 0.14 -19.13 -9.99
N PHE A 90 -0.99 -18.39 -9.85
CA PHE A 90 -1.60 -18.03 -8.55
C PHE A 90 -2.68 -19.02 -8.08
N GLY A 91 -2.87 -20.10 -8.79
CA GLY A 91 -3.90 -21.12 -8.49
C GLY A 91 -4.44 -21.77 -9.75
N LYS A 92 -5.54 -22.54 -9.61
CA LYS A 92 -6.16 -23.29 -10.71
C LYS A 92 -6.73 -22.38 -11.82
N ILE A 93 -7.03 -21.13 -11.52
CA ILE A 93 -7.68 -20.17 -12.42
C ILE A 93 -6.74 -19.01 -12.68
N PRO A 94 -6.49 -18.64 -13.95
CA PRO A 94 -5.68 -17.49 -14.27
C PRO A 94 -6.30 -16.19 -13.72
N MET A 95 -5.46 -15.26 -13.29
CA MET A 95 -5.88 -13.92 -12.94
C MET A 95 -6.01 -13.10 -14.23
N MET A 96 -7.17 -12.51 -14.45
CA MET A 96 -7.52 -11.77 -15.67
C MET A 96 -7.55 -10.29 -15.36
N LEU A 97 -6.65 -9.52 -15.99
CA LEU A 97 -6.53 -8.07 -15.81
C LEU A 97 -6.85 -7.39 -17.14
N ILE A 98 -7.82 -6.47 -17.14
CA ILE A 98 -8.16 -5.65 -18.31
C ILE A 98 -7.53 -4.30 -18.14
N THR A 99 -6.90 -3.81 -19.21
CA THR A 99 -6.24 -2.50 -19.27
C THR A 99 -6.41 -1.83 -20.61
N ASN A 100 -6.39 -0.50 -20.64
CA ASN A 100 -6.35 0.32 -21.85
C ASN A 100 -4.93 0.74 -22.25
N LEU A 101 -3.91 0.21 -21.57
CA LEU A 101 -2.52 0.44 -21.96
C LEU A 101 -2.24 -0.29 -23.27
N LYS A 102 -1.64 0.43 -24.23
CA LYS A 102 -1.35 -0.08 -25.57
C LYS A 102 0.11 -0.52 -25.63
N SER A 103 0.33 -1.78 -25.80
CA SER A 103 1.57 -2.43 -26.27
C SER A 103 1.40 -3.94 -26.19
N ASP A 104 2.07 -4.66 -27.04
CA ASP A 104 2.07 -6.13 -27.09
C ASP A 104 3.34 -6.72 -26.48
N ASP A 105 4.17 -5.89 -25.82
CA ASP A 105 5.48 -6.30 -25.39
C ASP A 105 5.48 -6.88 -23.96
N LYS A 106 6.56 -7.60 -23.66
CA LYS A 106 6.86 -8.20 -22.36
C LYS A 106 6.88 -7.13 -21.24
N ARG A 107 7.35 -5.91 -21.54
CA ARG A 107 7.53 -4.84 -20.54
C ARG A 107 6.19 -4.40 -19.99
N LEU A 108 5.21 -4.18 -20.87
CA LEU A 108 3.87 -3.79 -20.46
C LEU A 108 3.18 -4.89 -19.63
N CYS A 109 3.22 -6.14 -20.10
CA CYS A 109 2.66 -7.28 -19.37
C CYS A 109 3.22 -7.37 -17.95
N THR A 110 4.54 -7.25 -17.84
CA THR A 110 5.25 -7.28 -16.57
C THR A 110 4.85 -6.12 -15.67
N ALA A 111 4.78 -4.90 -16.22
CA ALA A 111 4.38 -3.70 -15.48
C ALA A 111 2.94 -3.82 -14.97
N VAL A 112 1.98 -4.20 -15.81
CA VAL A 112 0.57 -4.40 -15.43
C VAL A 112 0.45 -5.43 -14.31
N CYS A 113 1.15 -6.56 -14.43
CA CYS A 113 1.13 -7.60 -13.41
C CYS A 113 1.73 -7.10 -12.09
N LYS A 114 2.92 -6.47 -12.12
CA LYS A 114 3.58 -5.93 -10.93
C LYS A 114 2.74 -4.86 -10.23
N VAL A 115 2.22 -3.89 -10.99
CA VAL A 115 1.35 -2.83 -10.43
C VAL A 115 0.09 -3.43 -9.79
N TYR A 116 -0.53 -4.42 -10.44
CA TYR A 116 -1.68 -5.09 -9.83
C TYR A 116 -1.30 -5.86 -8.56
N LEU A 117 -0.19 -6.55 -8.55
CA LEU A 117 0.28 -7.28 -7.36
C LEU A 117 0.62 -6.35 -6.20
N MET A 118 1.01 -5.11 -6.48
CA MET A 118 1.22 -4.09 -5.42
C MET A 118 -0.08 -3.62 -4.76
N ARG A 119 -1.26 -3.94 -5.32
CA ARG A 119 -2.56 -3.54 -4.76
C ARG A 119 -2.75 -3.97 -3.30
N TRP A 120 -2.23 -5.14 -2.92
CA TRP A 120 -2.35 -5.62 -1.54
C TRP A 120 -1.68 -4.71 -0.50
N ARG A 121 -0.74 -3.84 -0.93
CA ARG A 121 -0.09 -2.87 -0.03
C ARG A 121 -1.10 -1.89 0.58
N ILE A 122 -2.19 -1.61 -0.10
CA ILE A 122 -3.24 -0.76 0.47
C ILE A 122 -3.99 -1.47 1.61
N GLU A 123 -4.16 -2.79 1.50
CA GLU A 123 -4.75 -3.60 2.57
C GLU A 123 -3.82 -3.63 3.79
N GLU A 124 -2.52 -3.75 3.56
CA GLU A 124 -1.50 -3.69 4.61
C GLU A 124 -1.42 -2.29 5.23
N TYR A 125 -1.55 -1.23 4.44
CA TYR A 125 -1.64 0.13 4.95
C TYR A 125 -2.85 0.31 5.89
N PHE A 126 -4.03 -0.16 5.50
CA PHE A 126 -5.20 -0.10 6.37
C PHE A 126 -5.04 -0.93 7.64
N LYS A 127 -4.43 -2.12 7.52
CA LYS A 127 -4.12 -2.96 8.67
C LYS A 127 -3.14 -2.26 9.63
N PHE A 128 -2.08 -1.67 9.10
CA PHE A 128 -1.13 -0.88 9.88
C PHE A 128 -1.81 0.29 10.60
N LYS A 129 -2.66 1.03 9.90
CA LYS A 129 -3.44 2.14 10.44
C LYS A 129 -4.33 1.71 11.62
N LYS A 130 -5.01 0.57 11.49
CA LYS A 130 -5.87 0.01 12.53
C LYS A 130 -5.07 -0.52 13.72
N GLN A 131 -4.01 -1.29 13.49
CA GLN A 131 -3.27 -1.98 14.54
C GLN A 131 -2.28 -1.10 15.31
N SER A 132 -1.61 -0.17 14.63
CA SER A 132 -0.59 0.66 15.27
C SER A 132 -1.13 1.97 15.85
N PHE A 133 -2.31 2.42 15.40
CA PHE A 133 -2.88 3.69 15.82
C PHE A 133 -4.30 3.58 16.39
N ASP A 134 -4.79 2.37 16.58
CA ASP A 134 -6.11 2.07 17.17
C ASP A 134 -7.27 2.86 16.54
N PHE A 135 -7.19 3.04 15.21
CA PHE A 135 -8.08 3.92 14.46
C PHE A 135 -9.56 3.49 14.50
N GLU A 136 -9.85 2.23 14.79
CA GLU A 136 -11.23 1.72 14.90
C GLU A 136 -11.89 2.07 16.24
N ASN A 137 -11.12 2.37 17.29
CA ASN A 137 -11.63 2.67 18.63
C ASN A 137 -11.76 4.18 18.91
N LEU A 138 -11.70 5.01 17.87
CA LEU A 138 -11.85 6.45 18.01
C LEU A 138 -13.28 6.79 18.46
N ARG A 139 -13.38 7.43 19.65
CA ARG A 139 -14.66 7.90 20.21
C ARG A 139 -15.06 9.28 19.69
N VAL A 140 -14.98 9.49 18.38
CA VAL A 140 -15.28 10.77 17.74
C VAL A 140 -16.58 10.67 17.00
N GLN A 141 -17.53 11.55 17.30
CA GLN A 141 -18.90 11.48 16.78
C GLN A 141 -19.11 12.25 15.47
N SER A 142 -18.27 13.25 15.14
CA SER A 142 -18.46 14.04 13.94
C SER A 142 -17.63 13.52 12.75
N LEU A 143 -18.24 13.46 11.58
CA LEU A 143 -17.56 13.09 10.33
C LEU A 143 -16.38 14.01 10.00
N LYS A 144 -16.50 15.32 10.34
CA LYS A 144 -15.42 16.29 10.16
C LYS A 144 -14.21 15.96 11.02
N SER A 145 -14.43 15.62 12.30
CA SER A 145 -13.36 15.23 13.21
C SER A 145 -12.69 13.92 12.79
N ILE A 146 -13.49 12.93 12.34
CA ILE A 146 -12.95 11.66 11.82
C ILE A 146 -12.04 11.92 10.61
N ARG A 147 -12.47 12.78 9.67
CA ARG A 147 -11.66 13.14 8.48
C ARG A 147 -10.38 13.86 8.85
N ASN A 148 -10.43 14.79 9.81
CA ASN A 148 -9.24 15.50 10.28
C ASN A 148 -8.25 14.55 10.95
N LEU A 149 -8.72 13.65 11.81
CA LEU A 149 -7.87 12.62 12.42
C LEU A 149 -7.29 11.67 11.38
N ASP A 150 -8.08 11.26 10.39
CA ASP A 150 -7.62 10.42 9.30
C ASP A 150 -6.50 11.09 8.48
N MET A 151 -6.64 12.39 8.23
CA MET A 151 -5.61 13.20 7.56
C MET A 151 -4.33 13.29 8.39
N LEU A 152 -4.42 13.63 9.67
CA LEU A 152 -3.27 13.71 10.57
C LEU A 152 -2.56 12.37 10.67
N LEU A 153 -3.31 11.29 10.81
CA LEU A 153 -2.77 9.94 10.84
C LEU A 153 -2.08 9.57 9.52
N THR A 154 -2.64 9.97 8.40
CA THR A 154 -2.02 9.75 7.08
C THR A 154 -0.68 10.47 6.96
N ILE A 155 -0.57 11.69 7.48
CA ILE A 155 0.68 12.45 7.55
C ILE A 155 1.69 11.72 8.45
N ALA A 156 1.28 11.31 9.66
CA ALA A 156 2.15 10.58 10.59
C ALA A 156 2.69 9.28 9.97
N ILE A 157 1.83 8.51 9.29
CA ILE A 157 2.24 7.31 8.56
C ILE A 157 3.23 7.64 7.44
N GLY A 158 3.06 8.78 6.77
CA GLY A 158 4.00 9.28 5.78
C GLY A 158 5.41 9.47 6.36
N TYR A 159 5.53 10.07 7.53
CA TYR A 159 6.81 10.21 8.25
C TYR A 159 7.41 8.85 8.63
N VAL A 160 6.60 7.93 9.16
CA VAL A 160 7.06 6.57 9.47
C VAL A 160 7.59 5.87 8.22
N ALA A 161 6.92 6.02 7.09
CA ALA A 161 7.36 5.46 5.81
C ALA A 161 8.66 6.10 5.32
N GLU A 162 8.82 7.40 5.48
CA GLU A 162 10.04 8.13 5.13
C GLU A 162 11.25 7.67 5.94
N ILE A 163 11.12 7.60 7.27
CA ILE A 163 12.15 7.08 8.16
C ILE A 163 12.48 5.62 7.83
N SER A 164 11.46 4.82 7.53
CA SER A 164 11.62 3.39 7.23
C SER A 164 12.29 3.13 5.88
N GLY A 165 12.10 4.02 4.89
CA GLY A 165 12.45 3.76 3.49
C GLY A 165 13.75 4.41 3.01
N LYS A 166 14.14 5.57 3.56
CA LYS A 166 15.31 6.31 3.08
C LYS A 166 16.61 5.78 3.69
N SER A 167 17.63 5.61 2.85
CA SER A 167 18.99 5.20 3.27
C SER A 167 19.66 6.22 4.19
N GLU A 168 19.35 7.51 4.00
CA GLU A 168 19.86 8.62 4.82
C GLU A 168 19.46 8.48 6.30
N ASN A 169 18.33 7.84 6.58
CA ASN A 169 17.78 7.66 7.91
C ASN A 169 18.22 6.36 8.61
N ILE A 170 19.28 5.69 8.14
CA ILE A 170 19.70 4.38 8.69
C ILE A 170 20.02 4.47 10.19
N ARG A 171 20.78 5.48 10.62
CA ARG A 171 21.13 5.67 12.04
C ARG A 171 19.89 5.95 12.89
N LEU A 172 19.11 6.97 12.53
CA LEU A 172 17.87 7.33 13.22
C LEU A 172 16.91 6.14 13.30
N ARG A 173 16.77 5.39 12.21
CA ARG A 173 15.94 4.19 12.19
C ARG A 173 16.44 3.11 13.14
N ALA A 174 17.76 2.88 13.23
CA ALA A 174 18.35 1.91 14.15
C ALA A 174 18.11 2.30 15.61
N GLU A 175 18.28 3.57 15.96
CA GLU A 175 17.99 4.11 17.30
C GLU A 175 16.52 3.94 17.67
N ILE A 176 15.59 4.34 16.78
CA ILE A 176 14.15 4.19 17.00
C ILE A 176 13.77 2.71 17.18
N ILE A 177 14.31 1.81 16.34
CA ILE A 177 14.03 0.37 16.44
C ILE A 177 14.60 -0.20 17.74
N GLY A 178 15.75 0.30 18.20
CA GLY A 178 16.37 -0.13 19.46
C GLY A 178 15.49 0.08 20.69
N VAL A 179 14.59 1.08 20.66
CA VAL A 179 13.62 1.35 21.76
C VAL A 179 12.29 0.61 21.53
N SER A 180 12.08 0.03 20.36
CA SER A 180 10.85 -0.69 20.04
C SER A 180 10.73 -1.98 20.82
N LYS A 181 9.54 -2.25 21.37
CA LYS A 181 9.22 -3.55 21.98
C LYS A 181 9.03 -4.67 20.96
N ARG A 182 8.93 -4.32 19.66
CA ARG A 182 8.77 -5.28 18.54
C ARG A 182 10.12 -5.70 17.97
N LEU A 183 11.04 -6.14 18.82
CA LEU A 183 12.38 -6.55 18.41
C LEU A 183 12.44 -7.83 17.57
N PHE A 184 11.38 -8.62 17.53
CA PHE A 184 11.42 -9.95 16.95
C PHE A 184 10.40 -10.13 15.82
N GLY A 185 10.90 -10.41 14.60
CA GLY A 185 10.21 -11.25 13.65
C GLY A 185 9.45 -10.60 12.52
N ALA A 186 9.64 -9.32 12.17
CA ALA A 186 9.01 -8.76 10.97
C ALA A 186 10.00 -8.05 10.04
N PRO A 187 11.01 -8.72 9.50
CA PRO A 187 11.99 -8.09 8.60
C PRO A 187 11.35 -7.49 7.34
N ASN A 188 10.13 -7.92 6.96
CA ASN A 188 9.42 -7.42 5.79
C ASN A 188 8.60 -6.14 6.06
N PHE A 189 8.40 -5.75 7.32
CA PHE A 189 7.54 -4.63 7.72
C PHE A 189 8.21 -3.78 8.81
N VAL A 190 9.40 -3.29 8.51
CA VAL A 190 10.20 -2.43 9.42
C VAL A 190 9.40 -1.25 9.96
N TYR A 191 8.46 -0.71 9.21
CA TYR A 191 7.64 0.43 9.63
C TYR A 191 6.78 0.15 10.88
N TYR A 192 6.44 -1.11 11.20
CA TYR A 192 5.77 -1.43 12.46
C TYR A 192 6.69 -1.22 13.66
N ALA A 193 7.95 -1.62 13.54
CA ALA A 193 8.94 -1.42 14.59
C ALA A 193 9.30 0.07 14.75
N VAL A 194 9.40 0.80 13.64
CA VAL A 194 9.63 2.25 13.66
C VAL A 194 8.46 2.98 14.33
N ALA A 195 7.20 2.66 13.99
CA ALA A 195 6.05 3.27 14.63
C ALA A 195 5.98 2.99 16.14
N ASP A 196 6.25 1.76 16.54
CA ASP A 196 6.29 1.36 17.95
C ASP A 196 7.42 2.07 18.70
N GLY A 197 8.62 2.16 18.14
CA GLY A 197 9.74 2.89 18.72
C GLY A 197 9.45 4.38 18.89
N ILE A 198 8.86 5.03 17.87
CA ILE A 198 8.42 6.43 17.97
C ILE A 198 7.40 6.59 19.10
N PHE A 199 6.44 5.66 19.23
CA PHE A 199 5.45 5.70 20.30
C PHE A 199 6.09 5.61 21.68
N GLU A 200 7.06 4.70 21.89
CA GLU A 200 7.75 4.56 23.18
C GLU A 200 8.59 5.80 23.50
N ILE A 201 9.26 6.42 22.52
CA ILE A 201 9.99 7.68 22.71
C ILE A 201 9.02 8.81 23.12
N LEU A 202 7.92 8.99 22.40
CA LEU A 202 6.93 10.04 22.71
C LEU A 202 6.24 9.80 24.06
N LYS A 203 6.03 8.57 24.45
CA LYS A 203 5.49 8.21 25.76
C LYS A 203 6.43 8.62 26.89
N ALA A 204 7.73 8.40 26.73
CA ALA A 204 8.75 8.83 27.68
C ALA A 204 8.78 10.37 27.80
N VAL A 205 8.73 11.09 26.68
CA VAL A 205 8.65 12.55 26.65
C VAL A 205 7.39 13.05 27.36
N ARG A 206 6.22 12.46 27.07
CA ARG A 206 4.95 12.83 27.72
C ARG A 206 5.00 12.66 29.25
N SER A 207 5.61 11.59 29.76
CA SER A 207 5.75 11.39 31.20
C SER A 207 6.70 12.41 31.83
N SER A 208 7.74 12.84 31.12
CA SER A 208 8.66 13.91 31.55
C SER A 208 7.99 15.28 31.55
N ILE A 209 7.23 15.60 30.51
CA ILE A 209 6.44 16.84 30.43
C ILE A 209 5.36 16.86 31.53
N GLY A 210 4.68 15.76 31.79
CA GLY A 210 3.69 15.66 32.88
C GLY A 210 4.29 15.92 34.25
N ARG A 211 5.52 15.45 34.55
CA ARG A 211 6.25 15.76 35.77
C ARG A 211 6.63 17.23 35.83
N PHE A 212 6.98 17.82 34.69
CA PHE A 212 7.37 19.22 34.62
C PHE A 212 6.19 20.17 34.92
N PHE A 213 4.99 19.86 34.39
CA PHE A 213 3.78 20.62 34.67
C PHE A 213 3.14 20.33 36.05
N SER A 214 3.56 19.29 36.72
CA SER A 214 3.11 18.97 38.07
C SER A 214 4.03 19.53 39.21
N LEU A 215 5.07 20.27 38.84
CA LEU A 215 5.85 21.04 39.80
C LEU A 215 5.02 22.26 40.24
N PRO A 216 4.99 22.58 41.57
CA PRO A 216 4.25 23.72 42.07
C PRO A 216 4.73 25.02 41.43
N ASP A 217 3.78 25.88 41.12
CA ASP A 217 3.98 27.20 40.51
C ASP A 217 5.10 27.98 41.18
N ASN A 218 6.27 27.98 40.59
CA ASN A 218 7.22 29.03 40.75
C ASN A 218 7.21 29.84 39.44
N ASP A 219 6.82 31.09 39.53
CA ASP A 219 6.74 32.05 38.47
C ASP A 219 8.03 32.14 37.66
N GLY A 220 8.16 31.28 36.68
CA GLY A 220 9.30 31.27 35.77
C GLY A 220 8.84 30.93 34.38
N GLN A 221 8.81 31.97 33.54
CA GLN A 221 8.61 31.88 32.11
C GLN A 221 9.59 30.85 31.50
N LEU A 222 9.08 29.71 31.02
CA LEU A 222 9.88 28.69 30.38
C LEU A 222 10.51 29.26 29.10
N SER A 223 11.82 29.47 29.09
CA SER A 223 12.53 29.82 27.88
C SER A 223 12.66 28.63 26.94
N LEU A 224 12.54 28.83 25.64
CA LEU A 224 12.72 27.83 24.59
C LEU A 224 14.12 27.15 24.67
N PHE A 225 15.07 27.74 25.36
CA PHE A 225 16.45 27.25 25.55
C PHE A 225 16.56 26.14 26.56
N SER A 226 15.63 25.98 27.49
CA SER A 226 15.60 24.83 28.42
C SER A 226 15.30 23.51 27.73
N TYR A 227 14.71 23.53 26.54
CA TYR A 227 14.43 22.35 25.76
C TYR A 227 15.70 21.69 25.17
N CYS A 228 16.73 22.49 24.88
CA CYS A 228 18.02 22.00 24.37
C CYS A 228 18.92 21.40 25.45
N GLU A 229 18.72 21.73 26.73
CA GLU A 229 19.49 21.16 27.82
C GLU A 229 18.95 19.80 28.27
N ILE A 230 17.64 19.58 28.16
CA ILE A 230 17.01 18.29 28.51
C ILE A 230 17.47 17.18 27.55
N SER A 231 17.75 17.50 26.28
CA SER A 231 18.27 16.55 25.30
C SER A 231 19.72 16.15 25.54
N ARG A 232 20.48 16.91 26.34
CA ARG A 232 21.88 16.61 26.71
C ARG A 232 22.03 15.76 27.98
N LEU A 233 20.97 15.70 28.78
CA LEU A 233 21.05 15.02 30.09
C LEU A 233 20.72 13.52 30.05
N ASN A 234 20.19 12.98 28.94
CA ASN A 234 19.75 11.58 28.85
C ASN A 234 20.55 10.71 27.87
N PHE A 235 21.64 11.21 27.29
CA PHE A 235 22.56 10.38 26.51
C PHE A 235 23.93 10.37 27.22
N GLY A 236 23.92 9.95 28.47
CA GLY A 236 25.14 9.63 29.20
C GLY A 236 25.78 8.38 28.61
N GLU A 237 27.04 8.52 28.26
CA GLU A 237 27.99 7.51 27.90
C GLU A 237 27.99 6.34 28.89
N SER A 238 27.86 5.13 28.36
CA SER A 238 28.51 3.91 28.88
C SER A 238 28.56 2.85 27.80
#